data_649451d7a939715e32a498ee8654c783
#
_entry.id   649451d7a939715e32a498ee8654c783
#
_cell.length_a   1.000
_cell.length_b   1.000
_cell.length_c   1.000
_cell.angle_alpha   90.00
_cell.angle_beta   90.00
_cell.angle_gamma   90.00
#
_symmetry.space_group_name_H-M   'P 1'
#
loop_
_entity.id
_entity.type
_entity.pdbx_description
1 polymer ?
#
loop_
_entity_poly.entity_id
_entity_poly.type
_entity_poly.pdbx_seq_one_letter_code
_entity_poly.pdbx_strand_id
1 'polypeptide(L)'
;MNRTAIFPRSLKYLLAVAECSSFTRAAESLFVSQPALSQQIKQLEEQVGVQLLERSGRNVHLTDAGELYVRHVERALAEINAASDALDDLSDLSRGSVSLALTPITDYLTVSLIQEFVSQHPNISLDIKGMTQHQVEEAVLQDSANVGVMFSNQTSLTTGRDELETMTLSKDSLVLASSKAVNTNEESPHQDPLIELTKHPLALLETHFEMRRQIDAYFASHGLSPRVTLEANSLGFLIEMVKRGGFRTILPGSIVASVDDLVAIPVEPALPTHTATIIIRKAAYRSRATDAFLRLALLWKLPDAFTPNRKH
;
A
#
# COMPACT_ATOMS: atom_id res chain seq x y z
N MET A 1 -0.14 -20.31 -22.35
CA MET A 1 -0.55 -19.53 -23.56
C MET A 1 -0.68 -18.08 -23.11
N ASN A 2 0.01 -17.14 -23.74
CA ASN A 2 0.09 -15.75 -23.23
C ASN A 2 -1.24 -15.02 -23.56
N ARG A 3 -2.20 -15.00 -22.62
CA ARG A 3 -3.57 -14.46 -22.77
C ARG A 3 -3.63 -12.94 -22.94
N THR A 4 -2.57 -12.24 -22.59
CA THR A 4 -2.41 -10.79 -22.86
C THR A 4 -2.37 -10.43 -24.36
N ALA A 5 -2.47 -11.42 -25.26
CA ALA A 5 -2.46 -11.20 -26.71
C ALA A 5 -3.74 -10.53 -27.26
N ILE A 6 -4.84 -10.50 -26.50
CA ILE A 6 -6.13 -9.95 -26.92
C ILE A 6 -6.16 -8.42 -26.83
N PHE A 7 -5.31 -7.83 -25.95
CA PHE A 7 -5.28 -6.38 -25.78
C PHE A 7 -4.43 -5.70 -26.85
N PRO A 8 -4.87 -4.60 -27.47
CA PRO A 8 -4.15 -3.91 -28.53
C PRO A 8 -2.75 -3.49 -28.11
N ARG A 9 -1.75 -3.75 -28.97
CA ARG A 9 -0.34 -3.43 -28.68
C ARG A 9 -0.10 -1.96 -28.42
N SER A 10 -0.79 -1.08 -29.17
CA SER A 10 -0.67 0.36 -29.01
C SER A 10 -1.07 0.84 -27.61
N LEU A 11 -2.11 0.22 -27.02
CA LEU A 11 -2.55 0.54 -25.66
C LEU A 11 -1.55 0.05 -24.62
N LYS A 12 -0.97 -1.15 -24.79
CA LYS A 12 0.12 -1.63 -23.91
C LYS A 12 1.34 -0.71 -23.96
N TYR A 13 1.65 -0.20 -25.13
CA TYR A 13 2.77 0.72 -25.31
C TYR A 13 2.52 2.05 -24.63
N LEU A 14 1.29 2.57 -24.70
CA LEU A 14 0.88 3.79 -24.01
C LEU A 14 1.03 3.62 -22.48
N LEU A 15 0.49 2.53 -21.93
CA LEU A 15 0.61 2.23 -20.49
C LEU A 15 2.07 2.15 -20.04
N ALA A 16 2.92 1.44 -20.77
CA ALA A 16 4.35 1.31 -20.45
C ALA A 16 5.09 2.65 -20.52
N VAL A 17 4.75 3.52 -21.48
CA VAL A 17 5.37 4.86 -21.57
C VAL A 17 4.90 5.75 -20.42
N ALA A 18 3.62 5.68 -20.04
CA ALA A 18 3.07 6.40 -18.89
C ALA A 18 3.78 5.97 -17.59
N GLU A 19 3.92 4.67 -17.35
CA GLU A 19 4.59 4.11 -16.18
C GLU A 19 6.08 4.47 -16.11
N CYS A 20 6.79 4.31 -17.23
CA CYS A 20 8.23 4.58 -17.29
C CYS A 20 8.57 6.08 -17.40
N SER A 21 7.63 6.96 -17.77
CA SER A 21 7.87 8.37 -18.14
C SER A 21 9.02 8.55 -19.15
N SER A 22 9.26 7.53 -19.99
CA SER A 22 10.37 7.46 -20.93
C SER A 22 10.13 6.44 -22.04
N PHE A 23 10.21 6.88 -23.30
CA PHE A 23 10.10 5.97 -24.45
C PHE A 23 11.20 4.90 -24.49
N THR A 24 12.41 5.27 -24.09
CA THR A 24 13.56 4.32 -24.10
C THR A 24 13.35 3.22 -23.07
N ARG A 25 13.04 3.57 -21.81
CA ARG A 25 12.81 2.58 -20.75
C ARG A 25 11.59 1.70 -21.05
N ALA A 26 10.51 2.29 -21.58
CA ALA A 26 9.33 1.53 -21.98
C ALA A 26 9.64 0.55 -23.14
N ALA A 27 10.44 0.96 -24.10
CA ALA A 27 10.85 0.09 -25.21
C ALA A 27 11.71 -1.08 -24.72
N GLU A 28 12.64 -0.82 -23.80
CA GLU A 28 13.47 -1.84 -23.14
C GLU A 28 12.62 -2.85 -22.37
N SER A 29 11.68 -2.37 -21.54
CA SER A 29 10.79 -3.24 -20.75
C SER A 29 9.89 -4.12 -21.60
N LEU A 30 9.53 -3.66 -22.80
CA LEU A 30 8.67 -4.38 -23.74
C LEU A 30 9.44 -5.18 -24.80
N PHE A 31 10.79 -5.16 -24.77
CA PHE A 31 11.66 -5.82 -25.73
C PHE A 31 11.39 -5.41 -27.21
N VAL A 32 11.15 -4.10 -27.42
CA VAL A 32 10.91 -3.52 -28.75
C VAL A 32 11.87 -2.38 -29.04
N SER A 33 11.98 -1.96 -30.32
CA SER A 33 12.76 -0.76 -30.65
C SER A 33 11.99 0.50 -30.29
N GLN A 34 12.68 1.51 -29.75
CA GLN A 34 12.08 2.81 -29.40
C GLN A 34 11.39 3.49 -30.60
N PRO A 35 11.93 3.47 -31.86
CA PRO A 35 11.23 4.00 -33.02
C PRO A 35 9.90 3.29 -33.31
N ALA A 36 9.84 1.97 -33.18
CA ALA A 36 8.62 1.20 -33.41
C ALA A 36 7.55 1.55 -32.36
N LEU A 37 7.95 1.66 -31.08
CA LEU A 37 7.06 2.05 -30.00
C LEU A 37 6.54 3.48 -30.21
N SER A 38 7.41 4.44 -30.53
CA SER A 38 7.03 5.83 -30.81
C SER A 38 6.06 5.95 -31.99
N GLN A 39 6.26 5.16 -33.05
CA GLN A 39 5.38 5.14 -34.21
C GLN A 39 3.98 4.61 -33.87
N GLN A 40 3.90 3.55 -33.06
CA GLN A 40 2.62 2.97 -32.65
C GLN A 40 1.82 3.93 -31.76
N ILE A 41 2.48 4.68 -30.87
CA ILE A 41 1.83 5.70 -30.06
C ILE A 41 1.33 6.86 -30.94
N LYS A 42 2.16 7.32 -31.89
CA LYS A 42 1.75 8.36 -32.83
C LYS A 42 0.51 7.95 -33.64
N GLN A 43 0.48 6.70 -34.13
CA GLN A 43 -0.71 6.17 -34.82
C GLN A 43 -1.94 6.11 -33.91
N LEU A 44 -1.76 5.77 -32.62
CA LEU A 44 -2.85 5.80 -31.64
C LEU A 44 -3.39 7.22 -31.45
N GLU A 45 -2.51 8.22 -31.27
CA GLU A 45 -2.88 9.62 -31.14
C GLU A 45 -3.61 10.15 -32.39
N GLU A 46 -3.14 9.77 -33.58
CA GLU A 46 -3.79 10.10 -34.83
C GLU A 46 -5.21 9.48 -34.96
N GLN A 47 -5.40 8.25 -34.49
CA GLN A 47 -6.71 7.57 -34.47
C GLN A 47 -7.67 8.18 -33.46
N VAL A 48 -7.18 8.55 -32.29
CA VAL A 48 -7.99 9.19 -31.22
C VAL A 48 -8.24 10.67 -31.54
N GLY A 49 -7.37 11.28 -32.36
CA GLY A 49 -7.50 12.69 -32.78
C GLY A 49 -7.00 13.69 -31.75
N VAL A 50 -6.29 13.25 -30.72
CA VAL A 50 -5.75 14.11 -29.67
C VAL A 50 -4.38 13.58 -29.19
N GLN A 51 -3.50 14.49 -28.78
CA GLN A 51 -2.23 14.12 -28.16
C GLN A 51 -2.47 13.60 -26.74
N LEU A 52 -1.96 12.40 -26.47
CA LEU A 52 -2.04 11.73 -25.18
C LEU A 52 -0.75 11.92 -24.36
N LEU A 53 0.38 12.15 -25.04
CA LEU A 53 1.71 12.34 -24.44
C LEU A 53 2.29 13.69 -24.84
N GLU A 54 2.87 14.37 -23.88
CA GLU A 54 3.68 15.55 -24.12
C GLU A 54 5.14 15.28 -23.81
N ARG A 55 6.05 15.85 -24.60
CA ARG A 55 7.49 15.71 -24.46
C ARG A 55 8.06 16.98 -23.85
N SER A 56 8.50 16.90 -22.60
CA SER A 56 9.20 17.98 -21.92
C SER A 56 10.69 17.63 -21.75
N GLY A 57 11.51 18.01 -22.74
CA GLY A 57 12.93 17.67 -22.73
C GLY A 57 13.21 16.17 -22.82
N ARG A 58 13.79 15.59 -21.76
CA ARG A 58 14.09 14.15 -21.66
C ARG A 58 12.96 13.32 -21.05
N ASN A 59 11.97 13.96 -20.45
CA ASN A 59 10.85 13.30 -19.80
C ASN A 59 9.61 13.33 -20.69
N VAL A 60 8.77 12.34 -20.50
CA VAL A 60 7.48 12.21 -21.16
C VAL A 60 6.41 12.18 -20.09
N HIS A 61 5.38 13.00 -20.27
CA HIS A 61 4.25 13.08 -19.36
C HIS A 61 2.94 12.85 -20.13
N LEU A 62 1.92 12.39 -19.41
CA LEU A 62 0.58 12.37 -19.97
C LEU A 62 0.05 13.80 -20.07
N THR A 63 -0.72 14.08 -21.12
CA THR A 63 -1.61 15.26 -21.18
C THR A 63 -2.86 15.00 -20.33
N ASP A 64 -3.68 16.00 -20.05
CA ASP A 64 -4.98 15.82 -19.39
C ASP A 64 -5.86 14.79 -20.15
N ALA A 65 -5.84 14.85 -21.49
CA ALA A 65 -6.50 13.87 -22.35
C ALA A 65 -5.85 12.48 -22.22
N GLY A 66 -4.53 12.42 -22.10
CA GLY A 66 -3.76 11.19 -21.89
C GLY A 66 -4.10 10.52 -20.55
N GLU A 67 -4.17 11.29 -19.46
CA GLU A 67 -4.57 10.78 -18.15
C GLU A 67 -5.99 10.20 -18.17
N LEU A 68 -6.94 10.94 -18.79
CA LEU A 68 -8.30 10.45 -18.95
C LEU A 68 -8.33 9.16 -19.77
N TYR A 69 -7.59 9.13 -20.89
CA TYR A 69 -7.58 7.97 -21.79
C TYR A 69 -6.93 6.75 -21.13
N VAL A 70 -5.81 6.93 -20.44
CA VAL A 70 -5.10 5.85 -19.70
C VAL A 70 -6.00 5.23 -18.64
N ARG A 71 -6.72 6.02 -17.83
CA ARG A 71 -7.69 5.49 -16.86
C ARG A 71 -8.73 4.56 -17.49
N HIS A 72 -9.25 4.92 -18.64
CA HIS A 72 -10.21 4.05 -19.35
C HIS A 72 -9.56 2.81 -19.95
N VAL A 73 -8.32 2.92 -20.43
CA VAL A 73 -7.55 1.80 -20.97
C VAL A 73 -7.20 0.78 -19.86
N GLU A 74 -6.84 1.25 -18.68
CA GLU A 74 -6.56 0.40 -17.50
C GLU A 74 -7.82 -0.37 -17.08
N ARG A 75 -8.98 0.29 -17.02
CA ARG A 75 -10.27 -0.37 -16.75
C ARG A 75 -10.63 -1.41 -17.80
N ALA A 76 -10.42 -1.10 -19.07
CA ALA A 76 -10.67 -2.05 -20.15
C ALA A 76 -9.73 -3.28 -20.05
N LEU A 77 -8.46 -3.08 -19.68
CA LEU A 77 -7.51 -4.17 -19.44
C LEU A 77 -7.94 -5.03 -18.25
N ALA A 78 -8.40 -4.41 -17.17
CA ALA A 78 -8.89 -5.11 -15.99
C ALA A 78 -10.12 -6.00 -16.33
N GLU A 79 -11.07 -5.51 -17.12
CA GLU A 79 -12.22 -6.30 -17.56
C GLU A 79 -11.81 -7.49 -18.46
N ILE A 80 -10.82 -7.32 -19.34
CA ILE A 80 -10.29 -8.43 -20.15
C ILE A 80 -9.59 -9.47 -19.25
N ASN A 81 -8.86 -9.04 -18.24
CA ASN A 81 -8.25 -9.94 -17.25
C ASN A 81 -9.31 -10.67 -16.43
N ALA A 82 -10.34 -9.95 -15.97
CA ALA A 82 -11.48 -10.53 -15.25
C ALA A 82 -12.22 -11.59 -16.09
N ALA A 83 -12.41 -11.36 -17.39
CA ALA A 83 -12.98 -12.37 -18.30
C ALA A 83 -12.07 -13.60 -18.42
N SER A 84 -10.76 -13.41 -18.42
CA SER A 84 -9.80 -14.52 -18.44
C SER A 84 -9.84 -15.31 -17.13
N ASP A 85 -9.90 -14.63 -15.99
CA ASP A 85 -10.03 -15.27 -14.67
C ASP A 85 -11.35 -16.03 -14.54
N ALA A 86 -12.45 -15.49 -15.07
CA ALA A 86 -13.74 -16.17 -15.11
C ALA A 86 -13.70 -17.49 -15.92
N LEU A 87 -12.93 -17.51 -17.02
CA LEU A 87 -12.72 -18.73 -17.80
C LEU A 87 -11.84 -19.75 -17.07
N ASP A 88 -10.84 -19.29 -16.33
CA ASP A 88 -10.01 -20.13 -15.48
C ASP A 88 -10.82 -20.73 -14.32
N ASP A 89 -11.70 -19.95 -13.71
CA ASP A 89 -12.64 -20.40 -12.67
C ASP A 89 -13.58 -21.51 -13.15
N LEU A 90 -13.88 -21.60 -14.45
CA LEU A 90 -14.66 -22.69 -15.03
C LEU A 90 -13.85 -23.98 -15.24
N SER A 91 -12.53 -23.86 -15.43
CA SER A 91 -11.70 -24.99 -15.84
C SER A 91 -11.00 -25.69 -14.68
N ASP A 92 -10.56 -24.99 -13.64
CA ASP A 92 -9.93 -25.58 -12.45
C ASP A 92 -9.75 -24.52 -11.34
N LEU A 93 -10.07 -24.90 -10.09
CA LEU A 93 -9.95 -24.08 -8.87
C LEU A 93 -8.50 -23.78 -8.45
N SER A 94 -7.51 -24.34 -9.15
CA SER A 94 -6.12 -24.34 -8.69
C SER A 94 -5.25 -23.25 -9.31
N ARG A 95 -5.77 -22.41 -10.20
CA ARG A 95 -4.99 -21.38 -10.90
C ARG A 95 -5.72 -20.04 -10.87
N GLY A 96 -4.97 -18.97 -10.75
CA GLY A 96 -5.50 -17.62 -10.74
C GLY A 96 -4.45 -16.60 -10.31
N SER A 97 -4.86 -15.35 -10.28
CA SER A 97 -4.02 -14.26 -9.77
C SER A 97 -4.82 -13.35 -8.83
N VAL A 98 -4.16 -12.79 -7.84
CA VAL A 98 -4.72 -11.73 -6.99
C VAL A 98 -3.73 -10.57 -6.97
N SER A 99 -4.18 -9.39 -7.35
CA SER A 99 -3.41 -8.15 -7.23
C SER A 99 -3.79 -7.40 -5.97
N LEU A 100 -2.77 -7.10 -5.15
CA LEU A 100 -2.91 -6.42 -3.87
C LEU A 100 -2.24 -5.05 -3.94
N ALA A 101 -2.95 -4.01 -3.55
CA ALA A 101 -2.42 -2.66 -3.33
C ALA A 101 -2.33 -2.40 -1.83
N LEU A 102 -1.12 -2.14 -1.31
CA LEU A 102 -0.85 -2.02 0.12
C LEU A 102 -0.20 -0.67 0.42
N THR A 103 -0.52 -0.08 1.58
CA THR A 103 0.27 1.03 2.12
C THR A 103 1.52 0.51 2.85
N PRO A 104 2.60 1.28 3.01
CA PRO A 104 3.87 0.78 3.58
C PRO A 104 3.76 0.11 4.95
N ILE A 105 2.74 0.44 5.73
CA ILE A 105 2.54 -0.18 7.05
C ILE A 105 1.71 -1.46 6.91
N THR A 106 0.74 -1.47 6.01
CA THR A 106 -0.07 -2.66 5.77
C THR A 106 0.72 -3.76 5.07
N ASP A 107 1.78 -3.42 4.30
CA ASP A 107 2.77 -4.40 3.82
C ASP A 107 3.25 -5.29 4.97
N TYR A 108 3.69 -4.64 6.06
CA TYR A 108 4.28 -5.33 7.20
C TYR A 108 3.25 -6.16 7.97
N LEU A 109 2.05 -5.58 8.15
CA LEU A 109 0.96 -6.26 8.85
C LEU A 109 0.43 -7.48 8.12
N THR A 110 0.43 -7.47 6.79
CA THR A 110 -0.16 -8.53 5.98
C THR A 110 0.79 -9.67 5.64
N VAL A 111 2.07 -9.60 6.02
CA VAL A 111 3.08 -10.65 5.70
C VAL A 111 2.61 -12.04 6.12
N SER A 112 2.13 -12.21 7.35
CA SER A 112 1.67 -13.51 7.86
C SER A 112 0.39 -13.99 7.15
N LEU A 113 -0.54 -13.10 6.83
CA LEU A 113 -1.73 -13.40 6.02
C LEU A 113 -1.32 -13.88 4.62
N ILE A 114 -0.40 -13.17 3.97
CA ILE A 114 0.10 -13.51 2.63
C ILE A 114 0.82 -14.86 2.67
N GLN A 115 1.66 -15.11 3.67
CA GLN A 115 2.36 -16.37 3.84
C GLN A 115 1.39 -17.53 4.02
N GLU A 116 0.35 -17.37 4.82
CA GLU A 116 -0.69 -18.37 5.01
C GLU A 116 -1.45 -18.62 3.71
N PHE A 117 -1.84 -17.56 2.98
CA PHE A 117 -2.53 -17.69 1.70
C PHE A 117 -1.69 -18.45 0.66
N VAL A 118 -0.41 -18.13 0.51
CA VAL A 118 0.50 -18.81 -0.43
C VAL A 118 0.67 -20.28 -0.05
N SER A 119 0.72 -20.59 1.25
CA SER A 119 0.84 -22.00 1.69
C SER A 119 -0.42 -22.82 1.38
N GLN A 120 -1.61 -22.22 1.50
CA GLN A 120 -2.88 -22.88 1.20
C GLN A 120 -3.19 -22.94 -0.31
N HIS A 121 -2.67 -21.97 -1.07
CA HIS A 121 -2.96 -21.79 -2.49
C HIS A 121 -1.67 -21.61 -3.33
N PRO A 122 -0.80 -22.65 -3.41
CA PRO A 122 0.55 -22.52 -4.01
C PRO A 122 0.53 -22.23 -5.52
N ASN A 123 -0.58 -22.44 -6.19
CA ASN A 123 -0.73 -22.21 -7.64
C ASN A 123 -1.39 -20.86 -7.99
N ILE A 124 -1.78 -20.07 -6.98
CA ILE A 124 -2.29 -18.71 -7.19
C ILE A 124 -1.11 -17.75 -7.14
N SER A 125 -0.99 -16.92 -8.18
CA SER A 125 0.03 -15.86 -8.20
C SER A 125 -0.46 -14.62 -7.45
N LEU A 126 0.43 -13.99 -6.68
CA LEU A 126 0.18 -12.70 -6.05
C LEU A 126 1.03 -11.62 -6.72
N ASP A 127 0.39 -10.52 -7.12
CA ASP A 127 1.05 -9.26 -7.51
C ASP A 127 0.80 -8.24 -6.41
N ILE A 128 1.88 -7.79 -5.74
CA ILE A 128 1.77 -6.92 -4.56
C ILE A 128 2.50 -5.61 -4.86
N LYS A 129 1.77 -4.50 -4.73
CA LYS A 129 2.31 -3.16 -4.98
C LYS A 129 2.14 -2.27 -3.75
N GLY A 130 3.27 -1.75 -3.26
CA GLY A 130 3.31 -0.72 -2.21
C GLY A 130 3.02 0.66 -2.81
N MET A 131 2.06 1.41 -2.24
CA MET A 131 1.66 2.72 -2.75
C MET A 131 1.04 3.60 -1.66
N THR A 132 0.82 4.88 -1.97
CA THR A 132 0.13 5.78 -1.03
C THR A 132 -1.35 5.41 -0.89
N GLN A 133 -2.00 5.86 0.18
CA GLN A 133 -3.41 5.55 0.41
C GLN A 133 -4.31 5.96 -0.76
N HIS A 134 -4.11 7.17 -1.31
CA HIS A 134 -4.88 7.64 -2.46
C HIS A 134 -4.68 6.74 -3.69
N GLN A 135 -3.45 6.31 -3.96
CA GLN A 135 -3.15 5.38 -5.04
C GLN A 135 -3.77 3.99 -4.80
N VAL A 136 -3.85 3.51 -3.55
CA VAL A 136 -4.55 2.26 -3.21
C VAL A 136 -6.04 2.37 -3.53
N GLU A 137 -6.70 3.47 -3.12
CA GLU A 137 -8.11 3.73 -3.45
C GLU A 137 -8.33 3.77 -4.97
N GLU A 138 -7.47 4.50 -5.66
CA GLU A 138 -7.52 4.64 -7.13
C GLU A 138 -7.29 3.30 -7.85
N ALA A 139 -6.29 2.53 -7.43
CA ALA A 139 -5.98 1.22 -8.01
C ALA A 139 -7.18 0.24 -7.89
N VAL A 140 -7.89 0.26 -6.76
CA VAL A 140 -9.09 -0.57 -6.56
C VAL A 140 -10.27 -0.05 -7.37
N LEU A 141 -10.49 1.26 -7.43
CA LEU A 141 -11.57 1.85 -8.24
C LEU A 141 -11.41 1.61 -9.74
N GLN A 142 -10.16 1.52 -10.21
CA GLN A 142 -9.80 1.30 -11.61
C GLN A 142 -9.60 -0.18 -11.95
N ASP A 143 -9.82 -1.11 -11.00
CA ASP A 143 -9.56 -2.56 -11.12
C ASP A 143 -8.11 -2.92 -11.48
N SER A 144 -7.16 -2.04 -11.28
CA SER A 144 -5.73 -2.35 -11.40
C SER A 144 -5.21 -3.12 -10.18
N ALA A 145 -5.98 -3.11 -9.08
CA ALA A 145 -5.82 -4.03 -7.95
C ALA A 145 -7.17 -4.65 -7.56
N ASN A 146 -7.17 -5.94 -7.27
CA ASN A 146 -8.38 -6.66 -6.82
C ASN A 146 -8.73 -6.29 -5.38
N VAL A 147 -7.72 -6.07 -4.54
CA VAL A 147 -7.86 -5.80 -3.11
C VAL A 147 -6.89 -4.71 -2.71
N GLY A 148 -7.39 -3.70 -2.01
CA GLY A 148 -6.57 -2.70 -1.34
C GLY A 148 -6.53 -2.95 0.16
N VAL A 149 -5.37 -2.74 0.80
CA VAL A 149 -5.26 -2.74 2.26
C VAL A 149 -4.60 -1.45 2.71
N MET A 150 -5.29 -0.70 3.53
CA MET A 150 -4.86 0.61 3.96
C MET A 150 -5.28 0.91 5.39
N PHE A 151 -4.73 1.96 5.98
CA PHE A 151 -5.25 2.48 7.24
C PHE A 151 -6.40 3.43 6.99
N SER A 152 -7.54 3.19 7.65
CA SER A 152 -8.64 4.13 7.61
C SER A 152 -9.10 4.48 9.01
N ASN A 153 -9.40 5.76 9.21
CA ASN A 153 -10.44 6.17 10.13
C ASN A 153 -11.76 6.14 9.35
N GLN A 154 -12.88 5.86 9.99
CA GLN A 154 -14.21 5.75 9.35
C GLN A 154 -14.60 6.96 8.46
N THR A 155 -13.82 8.03 8.49
CA THR A 155 -14.02 9.28 7.73
C THR A 155 -13.03 9.50 6.59
N SER A 156 -12.04 8.64 6.38
CA SER A 156 -10.88 8.96 5.54
C SER A 156 -10.90 8.43 4.10
N LEU A 157 -11.95 7.76 3.66
CA LEU A 157 -12.11 7.48 2.22
C LEU A 157 -12.40 8.80 1.50
N THR A 158 -11.49 9.23 0.65
CA THR A 158 -11.54 10.54 -0.01
C THR A 158 -12.32 10.51 -1.32
N THR A 159 -12.32 9.37 -2.02
CA THR A 159 -12.90 9.26 -3.37
C THR A 159 -13.69 7.94 -3.53
N GLY A 160 -14.81 7.98 -4.25
CA GLY A 160 -15.53 6.74 -4.65
C GLY A 160 -16.13 5.92 -3.52
N ARG A 161 -16.48 6.52 -2.38
CA ARG A 161 -17.00 5.83 -1.19
C ARG A 161 -18.18 4.91 -1.49
N ASP A 162 -19.04 5.32 -2.42
CA ASP A 162 -20.23 4.55 -2.81
C ASP A 162 -19.89 3.34 -3.67
N GLU A 163 -18.74 3.35 -4.37
CA GLU A 163 -18.26 2.28 -5.23
C GLU A 163 -17.40 1.25 -4.50
N LEU A 164 -16.88 1.59 -3.32
CA LEU A 164 -16.03 0.72 -2.52
C LEU A 164 -16.81 0.00 -1.43
N GLU A 165 -16.52 -1.28 -1.27
CA GLU A 165 -16.85 -2.07 -0.09
C GLU A 165 -15.65 -2.10 0.85
N THR A 166 -15.87 -1.92 2.13
CA THR A 166 -14.83 -1.86 3.14
C THR A 166 -15.03 -2.94 4.19
N MET A 167 -13.95 -3.61 4.57
CA MET A 167 -13.95 -4.63 5.62
C MET A 167 -12.81 -4.33 6.60
N THR A 168 -13.08 -4.40 7.90
CA THR A 168 -12.03 -4.28 8.91
C THR A 168 -11.17 -5.54 8.90
N LEU A 169 -9.86 -5.37 8.63
CA LEU A 169 -8.88 -6.45 8.74
C LEU A 169 -8.40 -6.58 10.19
N SER A 170 -8.02 -5.46 10.81
CA SER A 170 -7.53 -5.46 12.19
C SER A 170 -7.67 -4.08 12.83
N LYS A 171 -7.68 -4.05 14.17
CA LYS A 171 -7.53 -2.83 14.97
C LYS A 171 -6.31 -2.98 15.84
N ASP A 172 -5.49 -1.93 15.91
CA ASP A 172 -4.28 -1.92 16.72
C ASP A 172 -4.08 -0.53 17.34
N SER A 173 -3.30 -0.47 18.41
CA SER A 173 -2.92 0.78 19.05
C SER A 173 -1.53 1.18 18.60
N LEU A 174 -1.32 2.47 18.32
CA LEU A 174 0.01 2.99 18.13
C LEU A 174 0.76 2.97 19.47
N VAL A 175 2.05 2.66 19.40
CA VAL A 175 2.95 2.68 20.55
C VAL A 175 4.24 3.40 20.20
N LEU A 176 4.86 4.04 21.18
CA LEU A 176 6.22 4.54 21.05
C LEU A 176 7.16 3.33 21.10
N ALA A 177 8.06 3.21 20.14
CA ALA A 177 9.00 2.10 20.02
C ALA A 177 10.44 2.57 20.12
N SER A 178 11.26 1.77 20.78
CA SER A 178 12.71 1.96 20.94
C SER A 178 13.44 0.64 20.72
N SER A 179 14.77 0.72 20.52
CA SER A 179 15.62 -0.47 20.57
C SER A 179 15.67 -1.04 21.99
N LYS A 180 15.57 -2.36 22.11
CA LYS A 180 15.76 -3.07 23.39
C LYS A 180 17.13 -2.77 24.01
N ALA A 181 18.19 -2.69 23.18
CA ALA A 181 19.55 -2.44 23.63
C ALA A 181 19.74 -1.09 24.33
N VAL A 182 18.97 -0.07 23.90
CA VAL A 182 19.02 1.27 24.51
C VAL A 182 18.15 1.35 25.76
N ASN A 183 16.97 0.71 25.72
CA ASN A 183 15.99 0.80 26.82
C ASN A 183 16.44 0.10 28.10
N THR A 184 17.33 -0.90 28.00
CA THR A 184 17.87 -1.59 29.17
C THR A 184 18.80 -0.72 30.03
N ASN A 185 19.27 0.41 29.52
CA ASN A 185 20.19 1.32 30.20
C ASN A 185 19.49 2.57 30.79
N GLU A 186 18.19 2.73 30.58
CA GLU A 186 17.42 3.85 31.11
C GLU A 186 16.73 3.43 32.43
N GLU A 187 17.27 3.87 33.56
CA GLU A 187 16.68 3.69 34.88
C GLU A 187 15.50 4.62 35.09
N SER A 188 14.37 4.03 35.50
CA SER A 188 13.12 4.61 36.01
C SER A 188 12.15 5.25 34.96
N PRO A 189 10.87 4.89 34.97
CA PRO A 189 9.85 5.62 34.25
C PRO A 189 9.74 7.06 34.79
N HIS A 190 9.86 8.05 33.93
CA HIS A 190 9.65 9.43 34.32
C HIS A 190 8.23 9.66 34.87
N GLN A 191 8.08 10.64 35.76
CA GLN A 191 6.79 10.99 36.34
C GLN A 191 5.78 11.51 35.31
N ASP A 192 6.24 11.96 34.15
CA ASP A 192 5.39 12.43 33.05
C ASP A 192 5.61 11.56 31.77
N PRO A 193 4.66 10.68 31.45
CA PRO A 193 4.76 9.80 30.29
C PRO A 193 4.82 10.53 28.94
N LEU A 194 4.35 11.80 28.84
CA LEU A 194 4.44 12.60 27.62
C LEU A 194 5.87 13.06 27.33
N ILE A 195 6.71 13.18 28.35
CA ILE A 195 8.14 13.55 28.19
C ILE A 195 8.87 12.53 27.31
N GLU A 196 8.46 11.26 27.37
CA GLU A 196 9.09 10.21 26.57
C GLU A 196 8.98 10.47 25.04
N LEU A 197 7.95 11.16 24.59
CA LEU A 197 7.76 11.55 23.17
C LEU A 197 8.71 12.67 22.73
N THR A 198 9.20 13.49 23.66
CA THR A 198 10.06 14.65 23.36
C THR A 198 11.53 14.46 23.75
N LYS A 199 11.82 13.46 24.59
CA LYS A 199 13.16 13.21 25.15
C LYS A 199 14.17 12.78 24.09
N HIS A 200 13.74 11.98 23.12
CA HIS A 200 14.61 11.44 22.08
C HIS A 200 14.17 11.90 20.68
N PRO A 201 15.12 11.98 19.73
CA PRO A 201 14.78 12.30 18.36
C PRO A 201 13.90 11.20 17.77
N LEU A 202 12.84 11.61 17.08
CA LEU A 202 11.93 10.71 16.40
C LEU A 202 12.35 10.47 14.95
N ALA A 203 12.19 9.21 14.52
CA ALA A 203 12.19 8.80 13.13
C ALA A 203 10.76 8.40 12.75
N LEU A 204 10.13 9.12 11.82
CA LEU A 204 8.72 8.94 11.45
C LEU A 204 8.56 8.78 9.94
N LEU A 205 7.41 8.27 9.53
CA LEU A 205 7.00 8.32 8.12
C LEU A 205 6.78 9.78 7.68
N GLU A 206 6.91 10.02 6.38
CA GLU A 206 6.63 11.33 5.77
C GLU A 206 5.18 11.78 6.01
N THR A 207 4.94 13.08 5.94
CA THR A 207 3.66 13.72 6.32
C THR A 207 2.48 13.36 5.42
N HIS A 208 2.72 12.85 4.23
CA HIS A 208 1.66 12.41 3.33
C HIS A 208 1.00 11.07 3.73
N PHE A 209 1.60 10.31 4.66
CA PHE A 209 1.01 9.06 5.17
C PHE A 209 -0.05 9.33 6.22
N GLU A 210 -1.16 8.59 6.15
CA GLU A 210 -2.29 8.74 7.08
C GLU A 210 -1.90 8.52 8.54
N MET A 211 -1.08 7.50 8.82
CA MET A 211 -0.58 7.28 10.18
C MET A 211 0.21 8.48 10.72
N ARG A 212 1.05 9.10 9.87
CA ARG A 212 1.79 10.30 10.28
C ARG A 212 0.84 11.46 10.60
N ARG A 213 -0.19 11.69 9.80
CA ARG A 213 -1.20 12.72 10.07
C ARG A 213 -1.91 12.50 11.41
N GLN A 214 -2.22 11.25 11.76
CA GLN A 214 -2.81 10.92 13.07
C GLN A 214 -1.85 11.19 14.23
N ILE A 215 -0.56 10.87 14.05
CA ILE A 215 0.50 11.16 15.04
C ILE A 215 0.65 12.67 15.22
N ASP A 216 0.70 13.44 14.13
CA ASP A 216 0.84 14.89 14.18
C ASP A 216 -0.39 15.55 14.82
N ALA A 217 -1.60 15.04 14.54
CA ALA A 217 -2.83 15.49 15.20
C ALA A 217 -2.82 15.20 16.71
N TYR A 218 -2.30 14.04 17.12
CA TYR A 218 -2.10 13.72 18.53
C TYR A 218 -1.11 14.69 19.19
N PHE A 219 0.04 14.97 18.57
CA PHE A 219 0.99 15.94 19.09
C PHE A 219 0.35 17.31 19.24
N ALA A 220 -0.36 17.79 18.23
CA ALA A 220 -1.03 19.09 18.25
C ALA A 220 -2.08 19.18 19.37
N SER A 221 -2.89 18.13 19.55
CA SER A 221 -3.94 18.10 20.58
C SER A 221 -3.40 18.09 22.02
N HIS A 222 -2.15 17.66 22.22
CA HIS A 222 -1.49 17.63 23.53
C HIS A 222 -0.45 18.75 23.69
N GLY A 223 -0.36 19.67 22.74
CA GLY A 223 0.63 20.76 22.79
C GLY A 223 2.08 20.30 22.73
N LEU A 224 2.35 19.14 22.13
CA LEU A 224 3.69 18.55 22.03
C LEU A 224 4.38 19.03 20.76
N SER A 225 5.69 19.27 20.90
CA SER A 225 6.57 19.62 19.78
C SER A 225 7.78 18.68 19.78
N PRO A 226 7.60 17.40 19.42
CA PRO A 226 8.69 16.43 19.43
C PRO A 226 9.72 16.78 18.35
N ARG A 227 10.96 16.39 18.60
CA ARG A 227 12.05 16.56 17.63
C ARG A 227 11.99 15.45 16.59
N VAL A 228 11.33 15.68 15.46
CA VAL A 228 11.39 14.78 14.31
C VAL A 228 12.69 15.07 13.55
N THR A 229 13.61 14.13 13.57
CA THR A 229 14.96 14.30 12.99
C THR A 229 15.12 13.53 11.70
N LEU A 230 14.34 12.45 11.52
CA LEU A 230 14.37 11.60 10.34
C LEU A 230 12.96 11.37 9.84
N GLU A 231 12.77 11.56 8.55
CA GLU A 231 11.53 11.25 7.84
C GLU A 231 11.86 10.31 6.67
N ALA A 232 11.04 9.28 6.47
CA ALA A 232 11.23 8.31 5.40
C ALA A 232 9.89 7.78 4.89
N ASN A 233 9.89 7.29 3.65
CA ASN A 233 8.73 6.62 3.04
C ASN A 233 8.78 5.09 3.16
N SER A 234 9.78 4.55 3.85
CA SER A 234 9.99 3.12 4.04
C SER A 234 9.96 2.75 5.52
N LEU A 235 8.96 1.93 5.89
CA LEU A 235 8.83 1.43 7.24
C LEU A 235 10.01 0.53 7.65
N GLY A 236 10.45 -0.34 6.75
CA GLY A 236 11.61 -1.22 7.01
C GLY A 236 12.87 -0.43 7.31
N PHE A 237 13.10 0.69 6.57
CA PHE A 237 14.22 1.59 6.87
C PHE A 237 14.10 2.23 8.25
N LEU A 238 12.90 2.71 8.64
CA LEU A 238 12.67 3.29 9.97
C LEU A 238 12.94 2.26 11.08
N ILE A 239 12.43 1.04 10.92
CA ILE A 239 12.65 -0.04 11.87
C ILE A 239 14.15 -0.31 12.06
N GLU A 240 14.91 -0.43 10.97
CA GLU A 240 16.36 -0.67 11.03
C GLU A 240 17.13 0.49 11.68
N MET A 241 16.72 1.74 11.44
CA MET A 241 17.31 2.92 12.10
C MET A 241 17.05 2.91 13.59
N VAL A 242 15.84 2.56 14.03
CA VAL A 242 15.49 2.48 15.46
C VAL A 242 16.23 1.33 16.15
N LYS A 243 16.34 0.16 15.53
CA LYS A 243 17.09 -1.01 16.06
C LYS A 243 18.56 -0.67 16.37
N ARG A 244 19.18 0.17 15.52
CA ARG A 244 20.58 0.62 15.73
C ARG A 244 20.75 1.59 16.90
N GLY A 245 19.64 2.09 17.46
CA GLY A 245 19.64 3.06 18.55
C GLY A 245 19.77 4.51 18.07
N GLY A 246 19.53 5.45 18.97
CA GLY A 246 19.59 6.88 18.70
C GLY A 246 18.28 7.51 18.25
N PHE A 247 17.30 6.71 17.83
CA PHE A 247 15.95 7.16 17.45
C PHE A 247 14.88 6.36 18.18
N ARG A 248 13.73 7.00 18.38
CA ARG A 248 12.46 6.33 18.68
C ARG A 248 11.51 6.53 17.51
N THR A 249 10.49 5.70 17.41
CA THR A 249 9.44 5.81 16.39
C THR A 249 8.08 5.49 16.97
N ILE A 250 7.02 5.78 16.23
CA ILE A 250 5.65 5.42 16.60
C ILE A 250 5.13 4.44 15.56
N LEU A 251 4.77 3.26 15.99
CA LEU A 251 4.33 2.14 15.16
C LEU A 251 3.13 1.43 15.77
N PRO A 252 2.40 0.63 14.97
CA PRO A 252 1.45 -0.34 15.49
C PRO A 252 2.09 -1.29 16.50
N GLY A 253 1.40 -1.55 17.60
CA GLY A 253 1.88 -2.44 18.65
C GLY A 253 2.19 -3.85 18.16
N SER A 254 1.39 -4.37 17.22
CA SER A 254 1.62 -5.68 16.59
C SER A 254 2.94 -5.74 15.81
N ILE A 255 3.32 -4.65 15.13
CA ILE A 255 4.61 -4.57 14.43
C ILE A 255 5.76 -4.60 15.45
N VAL A 256 5.65 -3.80 16.52
CA VAL A 256 6.68 -3.78 17.56
C VAL A 256 6.82 -5.14 18.23
N ALA A 257 5.70 -5.84 18.47
CA ALA A 257 5.72 -7.19 19.05
C ALA A 257 6.34 -8.25 18.10
N SER A 258 6.27 -8.04 16.79
CA SER A 258 6.82 -8.97 15.78
C SER A 258 8.31 -8.76 15.50
N VAL A 259 8.93 -7.68 16.00
CA VAL A 259 10.34 -7.35 15.78
C VAL A 259 11.12 -7.54 17.07
N ASP A 260 11.95 -8.59 17.14
CA ASP A 260 12.63 -9.00 18.38
C ASP A 260 13.48 -7.91 19.03
N ASP A 261 14.06 -7.01 18.27
CA ASP A 261 14.96 -5.95 18.76
C ASP A 261 14.24 -4.67 19.21
N LEU A 262 12.92 -4.62 19.07
CA LEU A 262 12.11 -3.48 19.48
C LEU A 262 11.38 -3.74 20.81
N VAL A 263 11.11 -2.65 21.53
CA VAL A 263 10.28 -2.63 22.73
C VAL A 263 9.34 -1.45 22.69
N ALA A 264 8.09 -1.67 23.13
CA ALA A 264 7.12 -0.61 23.30
C ALA A 264 7.35 0.14 24.61
N ILE A 265 7.30 1.47 24.53
CA ILE A 265 7.37 2.37 25.68
C ILE A 265 5.96 2.89 25.94
N PRO A 266 5.44 2.73 27.18
CA PRO A 266 4.15 3.28 27.56
C PRO A 266 4.12 4.80 27.41
N VAL A 267 3.03 5.32 26.86
CA VAL A 267 2.75 6.75 26.74
C VAL A 267 1.34 7.00 27.27
N GLU A 268 1.16 8.04 28.07
CA GLU A 268 -0.14 8.50 28.55
C GLU A 268 -0.30 10.01 28.33
N PRO A 269 -1.47 10.47 27.79
CA PRO A 269 -2.57 9.64 27.26
C PRO A 269 -2.14 8.67 26.18
N ALA A 270 -2.84 7.55 26.01
CA ALA A 270 -2.50 6.55 25.02
C ALA A 270 -2.50 7.13 23.60
N LEU A 271 -1.53 6.69 22.80
CA LEU A 271 -1.49 7.04 21.38
C LEU A 271 -2.75 6.51 20.65
N PRO A 272 -3.12 7.11 19.49
CA PRO A 272 -4.33 6.73 18.78
C PRO A 272 -4.36 5.25 18.40
N THR A 273 -5.57 4.69 18.34
CA THR A 273 -5.81 3.41 17.67
C THR A 273 -6.01 3.65 16.19
N HIS A 274 -5.59 2.69 15.39
CA HIS A 274 -5.82 2.71 13.95
C HIS A 274 -6.46 1.41 13.50
N THR A 275 -7.11 1.46 12.36
CA THR A 275 -7.80 0.31 11.76
C THR A 275 -7.16 0.02 10.41
N ALA A 276 -6.64 -1.19 10.23
CA ALA A 276 -6.32 -1.69 8.92
C ALA A 276 -7.62 -2.17 8.24
N THR A 277 -7.86 -1.67 7.05
CA THR A 277 -9.10 -1.87 6.31
C THR A 277 -8.79 -2.44 4.94
N ILE A 278 -9.50 -3.50 4.58
CA ILE A 278 -9.55 -4.00 3.21
C ILE A 278 -10.58 -3.18 2.45
N ILE A 279 -10.24 -2.78 1.25
CA ILE A 279 -11.15 -2.17 0.28
C ILE A 279 -11.20 -3.00 -0.99
N ILE A 280 -12.39 -3.12 -1.57
CA ILE A 280 -12.67 -3.77 -2.84
C ILE A 280 -13.73 -2.99 -3.60
N ARG A 281 -13.74 -3.04 -4.92
CA ARG A 281 -14.77 -2.40 -5.72
C ARG A 281 -16.05 -3.26 -5.74
N LYS A 282 -17.20 -2.68 -5.40
CA LYS A 282 -18.50 -3.39 -5.31
C LYS A 282 -18.91 -4.07 -6.61
N ALA A 283 -18.69 -3.39 -7.74
CA ALA A 283 -19.09 -3.87 -9.05
C ALA A 283 -18.01 -4.69 -9.79
N ALA A 284 -16.82 -4.91 -9.17
CA ALA A 284 -15.77 -5.71 -9.80
C ALA A 284 -16.14 -7.18 -9.86
N TYR A 285 -15.70 -7.86 -10.93
CA TYR A 285 -15.70 -9.32 -10.93
C TYR A 285 -14.76 -9.84 -9.84
N ARG A 286 -15.26 -10.72 -8.99
CA ARG A 286 -14.47 -11.40 -7.97
C ARG A 286 -14.12 -12.80 -8.44
N SER A 287 -12.86 -13.01 -8.77
CA SER A 287 -12.37 -14.35 -9.07
C SER A 287 -12.41 -15.21 -7.81
N ARG A 288 -12.45 -16.54 -8.01
CA ARG A 288 -12.36 -17.50 -6.88
C ARG A 288 -11.08 -17.31 -6.06
N ALA A 289 -9.98 -16.91 -6.70
CA ALA A 289 -8.73 -16.58 -6.03
C ALA A 289 -8.90 -15.36 -5.10
N THR A 290 -9.53 -14.29 -5.59
CA THR A 290 -9.85 -13.11 -4.78
C THR A 290 -10.80 -13.45 -3.62
N ASP A 291 -11.83 -14.23 -3.87
CA ASP A 291 -12.76 -14.68 -2.82
C ASP A 291 -12.06 -15.56 -1.77
N ALA A 292 -11.13 -16.43 -2.18
CA ALA A 292 -10.35 -17.24 -1.24
C ALA A 292 -9.46 -16.35 -0.36
N PHE A 293 -8.80 -15.33 -0.94
CA PHE A 293 -8.00 -14.37 -0.18
C PHE A 293 -8.86 -13.59 0.83
N LEU A 294 -10.02 -13.08 0.41
CA LEU A 294 -10.92 -12.33 1.28
C LEU A 294 -11.46 -13.18 2.43
N ARG A 295 -11.84 -14.44 2.15
CA ARG A 295 -12.27 -15.39 3.20
C ARG A 295 -11.18 -15.63 4.23
N LEU A 296 -9.94 -15.86 3.78
CA LEU A 296 -8.81 -16.03 4.68
C LEU A 296 -8.58 -14.77 5.51
N ALA A 297 -8.59 -13.60 4.88
CA ALA A 297 -8.39 -12.31 5.53
C ALA A 297 -9.44 -12.00 6.61
N LEU A 298 -10.71 -12.38 6.39
CA LEU A 298 -11.78 -12.21 7.38
C LEU A 298 -11.63 -13.12 8.61
N LEU A 299 -11.00 -14.28 8.44
CA LEU A 299 -10.74 -15.24 9.52
C LEU A 299 -9.39 -14.98 10.20
N TRP A 300 -8.51 -14.25 9.52
CA TRP A 300 -7.18 -13.99 10.00
C TRP A 300 -7.19 -13.06 11.22
N LYS A 301 -6.37 -13.39 12.18
CA LYS A 301 -6.15 -12.58 13.37
C LYS A 301 -4.71 -12.11 13.39
N LEU A 302 -4.52 -10.83 13.63
CA LEU A 302 -3.19 -10.35 14.00
C LEU A 302 -2.63 -11.23 15.12
N PRO A 303 -1.34 -11.62 15.06
CA PRO A 303 -0.64 -12.16 16.25
C PRO A 303 -0.89 -11.19 17.41
N ASP A 304 -1.21 -11.73 18.58
CA ASP A 304 -1.72 -10.99 19.73
C ASP A 304 -1.06 -9.60 19.87
N ALA A 305 -1.86 -8.58 19.60
CA ALA A 305 -1.43 -7.20 19.76
C ALA A 305 -1.09 -6.93 21.22
N PHE A 306 -0.06 -6.14 21.44
CA PHE A 306 0.30 -5.61 22.75
C PHE A 306 -0.94 -4.94 23.37
N THR A 307 -1.64 -5.68 24.22
CA THR A 307 -2.63 -5.12 25.13
C THR A 307 -1.85 -4.51 26.29
N PRO A 308 -1.79 -3.18 26.45
CA PRO A 308 -1.17 -2.60 27.63
C PRO A 308 -1.89 -3.19 28.83
N ASN A 309 -1.12 -3.82 29.71
CA ASN A 309 -1.56 -4.49 30.92
C ASN A 309 -2.45 -3.52 31.71
N ARG A 310 -3.79 -3.69 31.62
CA ARG A 310 -4.71 -3.05 32.57
C ARG A 310 -4.44 -3.70 33.93
N LYS A 311 -3.48 -3.16 34.65
CA LYS A 311 -3.45 -3.40 36.08
C LYS A 311 -4.66 -2.68 36.69
N HIS A 312 -5.53 -3.48 37.26
CA HIS A 312 -6.63 -3.05 38.16
C HIS A 312 -6.12 -2.13 39.28
#